data_613eb7705fc4aa3d72b22865d5ecfe19
#
_entry.id   613eb7705fc4aa3d72b22865d5ecfe19
#
_cell.length_a   1.000
_cell.length_b   1.000
_cell.length_c   1.000
_cell.angle_alpha   90.00
_cell.angle_beta   90.00
_cell.angle_gamma   90.00
#
_symmetry.space_group_name_H-M   'P 1'
#
loop_
_entity.id
_entity.type
_entity.pdbx_description
1 polymer ?
#
loop_
_entity_poly.entity_id
_entity_poly.type
_entity_poly.pdbx_seq_one_letter_code
_entity_poly.pdbx_strand_id
1 'polypeptide(L)' 'MNTQINIALPKEWKEKLERLARVFSVEEEITLTYLDLIRRAIKEKYGLEEAKNE' A
#
# COMPACT_ATOMS: atom_id res chain seq x y z
N MET A 1 -6.05 7.51 -14.90
CA MET A 1 -5.27 6.36 -15.36
C MET A 1 -4.07 6.17 -14.43
N ASN A 2 -3.85 4.94 -14.01
CA ASN A 2 -2.75 4.66 -13.09
C ASN A 2 -1.48 4.37 -13.86
N THR A 3 -0.40 4.91 -13.37
CA THR A 3 0.91 4.65 -13.93
C THR A 3 1.64 3.67 -13.03
N GLN A 4 2.20 2.64 -13.63
CA GLN A 4 2.97 1.69 -12.85
C GLN A 4 4.35 2.24 -12.55
N ILE A 5 4.75 2.10 -11.32
CA ILE A 5 6.04 2.59 -10.85
C ILE A 5 6.75 1.45 -10.15
N ASN A 6 8.01 1.28 -10.47
CA ASN A 6 8.84 0.30 -9.76
C ASN A 6 9.56 1.00 -8.63
N ILE A 7 9.36 0.50 -7.42
CA ILE A 7 9.98 1.05 -6.25
C ILE A 7 10.91 0.01 -5.65
N ALA A 8 12.14 0.40 -5.42
CA ALA A 8 13.10 -0.47 -4.77
C ALA A 8 12.96 -0.33 -3.27
N LEU A 9 12.75 -1.44 -2.59
CA LEU A 9 12.62 -1.44 -1.15
C LEU A 9 13.62 -2.41 -0.55
N PRO A 10 14.12 -2.12 0.65
CA PRO A 10 14.90 -3.12 1.36
C PRO A 10 14.07 -4.38 1.55
N LYS A 11 14.74 -5.52 1.47
CA LYS A 11 14.04 -6.79 1.58
C LYS A 11 13.28 -6.90 2.88
N GLU A 12 13.88 -6.42 3.96
CA GLU A 12 13.25 -6.51 5.27
C GLU A 12 11.96 -5.70 5.33
N TRP A 13 11.96 -4.54 4.68
CA TRP A 13 10.75 -3.73 4.66
C TRP A 13 9.64 -4.42 3.90
N LYS A 14 9.99 -5.02 2.78
CA LYS A 14 8.98 -5.71 1.98
C LYS A 14 8.36 -6.85 2.76
N GLU A 15 9.19 -7.62 3.47
CA GLU A 15 8.68 -8.74 4.25
C GLU A 15 7.75 -8.27 5.35
N LYS A 16 8.12 -7.19 6.03
CA LYS A 16 7.28 -6.66 7.09
C LYS A 16 5.96 -6.12 6.54
N LEU A 17 6.03 -5.45 5.40
CA LEU A 17 4.81 -4.91 4.80
C LEU A 17 3.89 -6.02 4.33
N GLU A 18 4.44 -7.10 3.79
CA GLU A 18 3.62 -8.22 3.38
C GLU A 18 2.91 -8.84 4.57
N ARG A 19 3.62 -8.94 5.69
CA ARG A 19 3.02 -9.48 6.91
C ARG A 19 1.91 -8.57 7.42
N LEU A 20 2.15 -7.27 7.44
CA LEU A 20 1.15 -6.32 7.87
C LEU A 20 -0.07 -6.33 6.96
N ALA A 21 0.17 -6.46 5.66
CA ALA A 21 -0.94 -6.51 4.72
C ALA A 21 -1.84 -7.71 5.00
N ARG A 22 -1.23 -8.82 5.37
CA ARG A 22 -2.00 -10.01 5.70
C ARG A 22 -2.85 -9.79 6.94
N VAL A 23 -2.28 -9.17 7.96
CA VAL A 23 -3.01 -8.88 9.18
C VAL A 23 -4.17 -7.93 8.91
N PHE A 24 -3.90 -6.85 8.19
CA PHE A 24 -4.93 -5.88 7.89
C PHE A 24 -6.01 -6.45 6.98
N SER A 25 -5.63 -7.36 6.08
CA SER A 25 -6.62 -8.01 5.24
C SER A 25 -7.66 -8.73 6.08
N VAL A 26 -7.20 -9.42 7.12
CA VAL A 26 -8.11 -10.13 8.00
C VAL A 26 -8.97 -9.15 8.78
N GLU A 27 -8.36 -8.11 9.33
CA GLU A 27 -9.09 -7.17 10.17
C GLU A 27 -10.13 -6.39 9.39
N GLU A 28 -9.81 -5.99 8.17
CA GLU A 28 -10.71 -5.17 7.37
C GLU A 28 -11.57 -6.03 6.45
N GLU A 29 -11.33 -7.33 6.42
CA GLU A 29 -12.11 -8.26 5.61
C GLU A 29 -12.05 -7.92 4.14
N ILE A 30 -10.91 -7.41 3.69
CA ILE A 30 -10.68 -7.15 2.27
C ILE A 30 -9.28 -7.65 1.94
N THR A 31 -9.02 -7.86 0.67
CA THR A 31 -7.71 -8.30 0.22
C THR A 31 -6.80 -7.10 0.09
N LEU A 32 -5.75 -7.08 0.88
CA LEU A 32 -4.76 -6.00 0.84
C LEU A 32 -3.40 -6.58 0.48
N THR A 33 -2.63 -5.79 -0.25
CA THR A 33 -1.25 -6.13 -0.57
C THR A 33 -0.34 -5.12 0.08
N TYR A 34 0.97 -5.43 0.07
CA TYR A 34 1.92 -4.48 0.63
C TYR A 34 1.93 -3.17 -0.17
N LEU A 35 1.58 -3.24 -1.45
CA LEU A 35 1.48 -2.01 -2.24
C LEU A 35 0.37 -1.10 -1.73
N ASP A 36 -0.73 -1.70 -1.29
CA ASP A 36 -1.81 -0.91 -0.72
C ASP A 36 -1.36 -0.20 0.55
N LEU A 37 -0.55 -0.85 1.36
CA LEU A 37 -0.03 -0.22 2.56
C LEU A 37 0.89 0.95 2.22
N ILE A 38 1.72 0.78 1.20
CA ILE A 38 2.60 1.85 0.77
C ILE A 38 1.79 3.05 0.32
N ARG A 39 0.74 2.80 -0.46
CA ARG A 39 -0.11 3.88 -0.94
C ARG A 39 -0.78 4.61 0.22
N ARG A 40 -1.27 3.87 1.21
CA ARG A 40 -1.88 4.49 2.38
C ARG A 40 -0.89 5.37 3.12
N ALA A 41 0.33 4.87 3.31
CA ALA A 41 1.34 5.62 4.04
C ALA A 41 1.68 6.92 3.33
N ILE A 42 1.85 6.85 2.02
CA ILE A 42 2.19 8.03 1.25
C ILE A 42 1.02 9.02 1.27
N LYS A 43 -0.18 8.51 1.15
CA LYS A 43 -1.35 9.36 1.15
C LYS A 43 -1.48 10.12 2.46
N GLU A 44 -1.27 9.41 3.58
CA GLU A 44 -1.37 10.04 4.88
C GLU A 44 -0.23 11.01 5.14
N LYS A 45 0.97 10.61 4.75
CA LYS A 45 2.14 11.44 5.03
C LYS A 45 2.09 12.75 4.28
N TYR A 46 1.64 12.71 3.04
CA TYR A 46 1.68 13.90 2.19
C TYR A 46 0.31 14.48 1.91
N GLY A 47 -0.73 13.94 2.51
CA GLY A 47 -2.06 14.48 2.36
C GLY A 47 -2.60 14.41 0.95
N LEU A 48 -2.20 13.39 0.21
CA LEU A 48 -2.64 13.25 -1.17
C LEU A 48 -4.04 12.65 -1.22
N GLU A 49 -4.81 13.12 -2.18
CA GLU A 49 -6.12 12.53 -2.43
C GLU A 49 -5.99 11.50 -3.51
N GLU A 50 -6.77 10.43 -3.37
CA GLU A 50 -6.80 9.44 -4.42
C GLU A 50 -7.43 10.03 -5.66
N ALA A 51 -6.79 9.74 -6.80
CA ALA A 51 -7.35 10.18 -8.06
C ALA A 51 -8.66 9.44 -8.28
N LYS A 52 -9.68 10.21 -8.61
CA LYS A 52 -10.95 9.61 -8.94
C LYS A 52 -11.03 9.45 -10.44
N ASN A 53 -11.40 8.28 -10.84
CA ASN A 53 -11.56 8.02 -12.27
C ASN A 53 -12.96 8.36 -12.66
N GLU A 54 -13.02 9.42 -13.38
CA GLU A 54 -14.30 9.90 -13.81
C GLU A 54 -14.56 9.54 -15.24
#